data_49ff0feb0d722c024f4f6e23412a87bb
#
_entry.id   49ff0feb0d722c024f4f6e23412a87bb
#
_cell.length_a   1.000
_cell.length_b   1.000
_cell.length_c   1.000
_cell.angle_alpha   90.00
_cell.angle_beta   90.00
_cell.angle_gamma   90.00
#
_symmetry.space_group_name_H-M   'P 1'
#
loop_
_entity.id
_entity.type
_entity.pdbx_description
1 polymer ?
#
loop_
_entity_poly.entity_id
_entity_poly.type
_entity_poly.pdbx_seq_one_letter_code
_entity_poly.pdbx_strand_id
1 'polypeptide(L)'
;MAIKYAMTYQSTRGEDEGAGYSDIVLKGLAADGGLFMPRIYPQVTKTDLEDWRHLSYAELAFEILRLFATDIEEDTLKTMLAGVYREDVYNNGRTGEDFSKITPTRSIDGGKIRILELSNGPTLAFKDMAMQYLGALFEYILEKRNTELNILGATSGDTGSDRKSTRL
;
A
#
# COMPACT_ATOMS: atom_id res chain seq x y z
N MET A 1 -0.55 -8.87 21.06
CA MET A 1 0.42 -8.13 21.92
C MET A 1 1.00 -6.99 21.09
N ALA A 2 0.48 -5.79 21.26
CA ALA A 2 0.91 -4.65 20.44
C ALA A 2 2.21 -4.08 21.03
N ILE A 3 3.34 -4.36 20.43
CA ILE A 3 4.58 -3.66 20.75
C ILE A 3 4.48 -2.30 20.06
N LYS A 4 4.09 -1.28 20.82
CA LYS A 4 4.00 0.11 20.35
C LYS A 4 5.41 0.74 20.30
N TYR A 5 6.30 0.18 19.48
CA TYR A 5 7.49 0.91 19.09
C TYR A 5 7.13 1.75 17.86
N ALA A 6 7.38 3.06 17.96
CA ALA A 6 7.29 3.91 16.79
C ALA A 6 8.28 3.40 15.74
N MET A 7 7.76 2.97 14.58
CA MET A 7 8.61 2.57 13.46
C MET A 7 9.37 3.79 12.96
N THR A 8 10.67 3.64 12.80
CA THR A 8 11.53 4.66 12.20
C THR A 8 12.21 4.11 10.96
N TYR A 9 12.54 5.01 10.06
CA TYR A 9 13.11 4.71 8.76
C TYR A 9 14.49 5.32 8.62
N GLN A 10 15.30 4.71 7.78
CA GLN A 10 16.64 5.17 7.45
C GLN A 10 16.90 5.08 5.96
N SER A 11 17.78 5.92 5.45
CA SER A 11 18.23 5.84 4.07
C SER A 11 19.04 4.59 3.82
N THR A 12 18.90 4.01 2.63
CA THR A 12 19.76 2.92 2.15
C THR A 12 21.24 3.35 2.01
N ARG A 13 21.52 4.66 2.02
CA ARG A 13 22.87 5.23 2.02
C ARG A 13 23.37 5.64 3.40
N GLY A 14 22.49 5.63 4.41
CA GLY A 14 22.85 5.76 5.82
C GLY A 14 22.94 7.18 6.37
N GLU A 15 22.71 8.23 5.58
CA GLU A 15 22.88 9.63 6.04
C GLU A 15 21.60 10.29 6.55
N ASP A 16 20.41 9.68 6.29
CA ASP A 16 19.11 10.21 6.75
C ASP A 16 18.42 9.15 7.60
N GLU A 17 18.18 9.48 8.87
CA GLU A 17 17.64 8.56 9.87
C GLU A 17 16.51 9.18 10.71
N GLY A 18 15.67 8.30 11.29
CA GLY A 18 14.73 8.66 12.33
C GLY A 18 13.41 9.23 11.87
N ALA A 19 13.16 9.32 10.57
CA ALA A 19 11.88 9.78 10.04
C ALA A 19 10.75 8.77 10.31
N GLY A 20 9.53 9.27 10.53
CA GLY A 20 8.31 8.47 10.61
C GLY A 20 7.77 8.10 9.23
N TYR A 21 6.74 7.24 9.20
CA TYR A 21 6.14 6.78 7.95
C TYR A 21 5.55 7.92 7.11
N SER A 22 4.76 8.79 7.72
CA SER A 22 4.17 9.95 7.03
C SER A 22 5.22 10.92 6.48
N ASP A 23 6.37 11.03 7.15
CA ASP A 23 7.46 11.90 6.69
C ASP A 23 8.14 11.35 5.44
N ILE A 24 8.47 10.05 5.44
CA ILE A 24 9.17 9.43 4.32
C ILE A 24 8.29 9.38 3.07
N VAL A 25 6.97 9.22 3.23
CA VAL A 25 6.01 9.23 2.11
C VAL A 25 6.01 10.60 1.42
N LEU A 26 6.01 11.70 2.18
CA LEU A 26 6.07 13.04 1.59
C LEU A 26 7.45 13.37 1.00
N LYS A 27 8.53 12.90 1.62
CA LYS A 27 9.89 13.12 1.12
C LYS A 27 10.16 12.35 -0.20
N GLY A 28 9.60 11.14 -0.33
CA GLY A 28 9.84 10.23 -1.45
C GLY A 28 11.27 9.65 -1.41
N LEU A 29 12.30 10.47 -1.60
CA LEU A 29 13.71 10.08 -1.48
C LEU A 29 14.35 10.71 -0.25
N ALA A 30 15.36 10.03 0.30
CA ALA A 30 16.20 10.58 1.34
C ALA A 30 17.09 11.70 0.81
N ALA A 31 17.57 12.59 1.69
CA ALA A 31 18.40 13.74 1.33
C ALA A 31 19.71 13.33 0.63
N ASP A 32 20.23 12.16 0.95
CA ASP A 32 21.42 11.56 0.34
C ASP A 32 21.13 10.83 -0.99
N GLY A 33 19.88 10.88 -1.48
CA GLY A 33 19.42 10.22 -2.70
C GLY A 33 19.19 8.71 -2.53
N GLY A 34 19.21 8.19 -1.30
CA GLY A 34 18.83 6.82 -0.97
C GLY A 34 17.31 6.63 -0.89
N LEU A 35 16.89 5.37 -0.76
CA LEU A 35 15.51 4.99 -0.47
C LEU A 35 15.33 4.84 1.04
N PHE A 36 14.14 5.13 1.54
CA PHE A 36 13.83 4.87 2.94
C PHE A 36 13.46 3.40 3.16
N MET A 37 14.10 2.79 4.14
CA MET A 37 13.85 1.43 4.59
C MET A 37 13.54 1.42 6.09
N PRO A 38 12.65 0.55 6.59
CA PRO A 38 12.42 0.44 8.02
C PRO A 38 13.69 -0.04 8.71
N ARG A 39 14.01 0.54 9.88
CA ARG A 39 15.18 0.12 10.66
C ARG A 39 15.03 -1.29 11.23
N ILE A 40 13.81 -1.72 11.47
CA ILE A 40 13.46 -3.04 11.98
C ILE A 40 12.37 -3.62 11.11
N TYR A 41 12.55 -4.84 10.63
CA TYR A 41 11.53 -5.58 9.91
C TYR A 41 10.67 -6.37 10.92
N PRO A 42 9.36 -6.05 11.03
CA PRO A 42 8.45 -6.82 11.85
C PRO A 42 8.46 -8.30 11.45
N GLN A 43 8.43 -9.17 12.44
CA GLN A 43 8.37 -10.61 12.19
C GLN A 43 6.92 -11.07 12.21
N VAL A 44 6.52 -11.72 11.14
CA VAL A 44 5.20 -12.37 11.00
C VAL A 44 5.39 -13.86 11.32
N THR A 45 4.59 -14.38 12.25
CA THR A 45 4.62 -15.77 12.68
C THR A 45 3.69 -16.64 11.83
N LYS A 46 3.81 -17.95 11.97
CA LYS A 46 2.84 -18.89 11.35
C LYS A 46 1.44 -18.70 11.89
N THR A 47 1.30 -18.39 13.18
CA THR A 47 0.01 -18.11 13.81
C THR A 47 -0.63 -16.87 13.20
N ASP A 48 0.13 -15.77 13.02
CA ASP A 48 -0.40 -14.58 12.35
C ASP A 48 -0.92 -14.91 10.94
N LEU A 49 -0.17 -15.71 10.16
CA LEU A 49 -0.59 -16.12 8.82
C LEU A 49 -1.86 -17.02 8.83
N GLU A 50 -2.03 -17.85 9.86
CA GLU A 50 -3.23 -18.65 10.04
C GLU A 50 -4.44 -17.79 10.41
N ASP A 51 -4.27 -16.85 11.34
CA ASP A 51 -5.30 -15.90 11.77
C ASP A 51 -5.73 -14.98 10.62
N TRP A 52 -4.80 -14.55 9.78
CA TRP A 52 -5.07 -13.65 8.65
C TRP A 52 -5.71 -14.33 7.43
N ARG A 53 -5.76 -15.66 7.42
CA ARG A 53 -6.28 -16.45 6.27
C ARG A 53 -7.72 -16.12 5.91
N HIS A 54 -8.51 -15.66 6.87
CA HIS A 54 -9.94 -15.37 6.70
C HIS A 54 -10.26 -13.89 6.51
N LEU A 55 -9.24 -13.05 6.54
CA LEU A 55 -9.41 -11.61 6.38
C LEU A 55 -9.72 -11.26 4.92
N SER A 56 -10.52 -10.21 4.73
CA SER A 56 -10.64 -9.53 3.46
C SER A 56 -9.30 -8.90 3.07
N TYR A 57 -9.17 -8.49 1.80
CA TYR A 57 -7.93 -7.85 1.34
C TYR A 57 -7.62 -6.57 2.11
N ALA A 58 -8.64 -5.73 2.37
CA ALA A 58 -8.47 -4.49 3.14
C ALA A 58 -8.03 -4.76 4.58
N GLU A 59 -8.61 -5.76 5.24
CA GLU A 59 -8.23 -6.17 6.59
C GLU A 59 -6.81 -6.75 6.62
N LEU A 60 -6.44 -7.58 5.66
CA LEU A 60 -5.07 -8.09 5.54
C LEU A 60 -4.07 -6.96 5.29
N ALA A 61 -4.41 -6.01 4.42
CA ALA A 61 -3.59 -4.82 4.16
C ALA A 61 -3.40 -4.01 5.45
N PHE A 62 -4.44 -3.86 6.27
CA PHE A 62 -4.35 -3.21 7.56
C PHE A 62 -3.40 -3.95 8.52
N GLU A 63 -3.54 -5.26 8.67
CA GLU A 63 -2.66 -6.05 9.55
C GLU A 63 -1.17 -5.92 9.20
N ILE A 64 -0.88 -5.81 7.91
CA ILE A 64 0.51 -5.61 7.45
C ILE A 64 0.93 -4.14 7.62
N LEU A 65 0.13 -3.18 7.14
CA LEU A 65 0.54 -1.77 7.11
C LEU A 65 0.63 -1.14 8.50
N ARG A 66 -0.20 -1.55 9.48
CA ARG A 66 -0.10 -1.06 10.86
C ARG A 66 1.24 -1.37 11.52
N LEU A 67 1.97 -2.36 11.03
CA LEU A 67 3.32 -2.69 11.52
C LEU A 67 4.36 -1.66 11.07
N PHE A 68 4.09 -0.94 10.00
CA PHE A 68 4.98 0.04 9.39
C PHE A 68 4.51 1.48 9.60
N ALA A 69 3.23 1.76 9.37
CA ALA A 69 2.63 3.09 9.48
C ALA A 69 2.20 3.44 10.91
N THR A 70 3.12 3.32 11.86
CA THR A 70 2.84 3.43 13.30
C THR A 70 2.54 4.86 13.79
N ASP A 71 2.71 5.86 12.95
CA ASP A 71 2.37 7.27 13.19
C ASP A 71 0.97 7.65 12.67
N ILE A 72 0.24 6.68 12.12
CA ILE A 72 -1.17 6.82 11.70
C ILE A 72 -2.05 6.08 12.70
N GLU A 73 -3.14 6.71 13.12
CA GLU A 73 -4.12 6.08 14.01
C GLU A 73 -4.76 4.86 13.34
N GLU A 74 -4.88 3.74 14.09
CA GLU A 74 -5.34 2.47 13.53
C GLU A 74 -6.71 2.56 12.87
N ASP A 75 -7.68 3.27 13.47
CA ASP A 75 -9.03 3.42 12.90
C ASP A 75 -9.03 4.25 11.62
N THR A 76 -8.15 5.25 11.55
CA THR A 76 -7.93 6.03 10.32
C THR A 76 -7.34 5.15 9.22
N LEU A 77 -6.31 4.36 9.53
CA LEU A 77 -5.69 3.46 8.57
C LEU A 77 -6.68 2.40 8.08
N LYS A 78 -7.49 1.81 8.96
CA LYS A 78 -8.55 0.86 8.60
C LYS A 78 -9.57 1.48 7.64
N THR A 79 -10.06 2.67 7.98
CA THR A 79 -11.04 3.38 7.15
C THR A 79 -10.48 3.69 5.77
N MET A 80 -9.25 4.17 5.71
CA MET A 80 -8.55 4.46 4.46
C MET A 80 -8.44 3.19 3.60
N LEU A 81 -7.96 2.09 4.15
CA LEU A 81 -7.77 0.83 3.42
C LEU A 81 -9.09 0.21 2.95
N ALA A 82 -10.14 0.29 3.78
CA ALA A 82 -11.48 -0.15 3.39
C ALA A 82 -12.06 0.71 2.25
N GLY A 83 -11.71 1.99 2.19
CA GLY A 83 -12.09 2.90 1.10
C GLY A 83 -11.33 2.63 -0.20
N VAL A 84 -10.08 2.21 -0.10
CA VAL A 84 -9.19 1.95 -1.24
C VAL A 84 -9.41 0.57 -1.85
N TYR A 85 -9.34 -0.49 -1.03
CA TYR A 85 -9.40 -1.88 -1.51
C TYR A 85 -10.82 -2.41 -1.53
N ARG A 86 -11.62 -1.87 -2.47
CA ARG A 86 -13.03 -2.23 -2.66
C ARG A 86 -13.23 -3.04 -3.94
N GLU A 87 -14.21 -3.91 -3.93
CA GLU A 87 -14.57 -4.74 -5.08
C GLU A 87 -14.94 -3.91 -6.32
N ASP A 88 -15.65 -2.81 -6.14
CA ASP A 88 -16.05 -1.94 -7.24
C ASP A 88 -14.90 -1.12 -7.86
N VAL A 89 -13.78 -1.00 -7.15
CA VAL A 89 -12.55 -0.38 -7.66
C VAL A 89 -11.69 -1.40 -8.42
N TYR A 90 -11.68 -2.66 -7.99
CA TYR A 90 -10.81 -3.70 -8.52
C TYR A 90 -11.54 -4.78 -9.34
N ASN A 91 -12.72 -4.51 -9.83
CA ASN A 91 -13.49 -5.45 -10.64
C ASN A 91 -13.12 -5.46 -12.13
N ASN A 92 -12.50 -4.42 -12.61
CA ASN A 92 -11.94 -4.28 -13.96
C ASN A 92 -12.86 -4.75 -15.10
N GLY A 93 -14.18 -4.66 -14.91
CA GLY A 93 -15.17 -5.10 -15.89
C GLY A 93 -15.17 -6.62 -16.18
N ARG A 94 -14.49 -7.43 -15.38
CA ARG A 94 -14.53 -8.89 -15.48
C ARG A 94 -15.95 -9.39 -15.18
N THR A 95 -16.46 -10.28 -16.02
CA THR A 95 -17.77 -10.91 -15.82
C THR A 95 -17.62 -12.35 -15.37
N GLY A 96 -18.46 -12.78 -14.43
CA GLY A 96 -18.49 -14.18 -13.97
C GLY A 96 -17.36 -14.59 -13.02
N GLU A 97 -16.57 -13.63 -12.51
CA GLU A 97 -15.52 -13.87 -11.52
C GLU A 97 -15.92 -13.38 -10.12
N ASP A 98 -15.25 -13.92 -9.11
CA ASP A 98 -15.42 -13.51 -7.72
C ASP A 98 -14.61 -12.22 -7.47
N PHE A 99 -15.28 -11.09 -7.46
CA PHE A 99 -14.66 -9.77 -7.24
C PHE A 99 -14.27 -9.51 -5.77
N SER A 100 -14.68 -10.37 -4.84
CA SER A 100 -14.20 -10.29 -3.44
C SER A 100 -12.69 -10.50 -3.35
N LYS A 101 -12.09 -11.09 -4.40
CA LYS A 101 -10.65 -11.31 -4.50
C LYS A 101 -9.99 -10.19 -5.30
N ILE A 102 -9.47 -9.19 -4.61
CA ILE A 102 -8.71 -8.08 -5.20
C ILE A 102 -7.50 -8.59 -6.00
N THR A 103 -6.78 -9.59 -5.45
CA THR A 103 -5.62 -10.24 -6.08
C THR A 103 -5.85 -11.75 -6.16
N PRO A 104 -6.67 -12.23 -7.11
CA PRO A 104 -6.93 -13.64 -7.24
C PRO A 104 -5.68 -14.41 -7.67
N THR A 105 -5.64 -15.68 -7.31
CA THR A 105 -4.60 -16.61 -7.76
C THR A 105 -5.18 -17.60 -8.75
N ARG A 106 -4.63 -17.66 -9.95
CA ARG A 106 -4.99 -18.62 -10.99
C ARG A 106 -3.98 -19.78 -11.04
N SER A 107 -4.47 -20.99 -11.06
CA SER A 107 -3.63 -22.19 -11.24
C SER A 107 -3.64 -22.63 -12.71
N ILE A 108 -2.47 -22.92 -13.24
CA ILE A 108 -2.28 -23.49 -14.58
C ILE A 108 -1.42 -24.76 -14.51
N ASP A 109 -1.33 -25.48 -15.61
CA ASP A 109 -0.57 -26.73 -15.72
C ASP A 109 -0.89 -27.74 -14.60
N GLY A 110 -2.20 -28.01 -14.39
CA GLY A 110 -2.63 -28.95 -13.36
C GLY A 110 -2.31 -28.51 -11.93
N GLY A 111 -2.13 -27.19 -11.69
CA GLY A 111 -1.84 -26.63 -10.37
C GLY A 111 -0.35 -26.49 -10.04
N LYS A 112 0.54 -26.86 -10.96
CA LYS A 112 2.00 -26.72 -10.76
C LYS A 112 2.47 -25.28 -10.76
N ILE A 113 1.77 -24.40 -11.51
CA ILE A 113 2.09 -22.98 -11.59
C ILE A 113 0.90 -22.19 -11.03
N ARG A 114 1.21 -21.22 -10.17
CA ARG A 114 0.22 -20.28 -9.66
C ARG A 114 0.60 -18.87 -10.09
N ILE A 115 -0.37 -18.17 -10.68
CA ILE A 115 -0.24 -16.78 -11.12
C ILE A 115 -1.05 -15.92 -10.16
N LEU A 116 -0.40 -14.98 -9.49
CA LEU A 116 -1.06 -13.94 -8.72
C LEU A 116 -1.41 -12.79 -9.68
N GLU A 117 -2.70 -12.48 -9.81
CA GLU A 117 -3.18 -11.44 -10.71
C GLU A 117 -3.21 -10.08 -9.98
N LEU A 118 -2.46 -9.11 -10.50
CA LEU A 118 -2.35 -7.77 -9.93
C LEU A 118 -2.94 -6.68 -10.85
N SER A 119 -3.51 -7.05 -11.98
CA SER A 119 -4.01 -6.15 -13.02
C SER A 119 -5.52 -5.92 -12.94
N ASN A 120 -6.08 -5.91 -11.73
CA ASN A 120 -7.53 -5.82 -11.54
C ASN A 120 -8.01 -4.41 -11.17
N GLY A 121 -7.08 -3.47 -11.02
CA GLY A 121 -7.38 -2.10 -10.68
C GLY A 121 -7.84 -1.25 -11.87
N PRO A 122 -8.10 0.04 -11.64
CA PRO A 122 -8.72 0.96 -12.63
C PRO A 122 -7.92 1.13 -13.91
N THR A 123 -6.59 1.04 -13.86
CA THR A 123 -5.70 1.26 -15.02
C THR A 123 -5.16 -0.03 -15.62
N LEU A 124 -5.52 -1.19 -15.05
CA LEU A 124 -5.00 -2.51 -15.44
C LEU A 124 -3.51 -2.71 -15.14
N ALA A 125 -2.85 -1.73 -14.53
CA ALA A 125 -1.46 -1.84 -14.13
C ALA A 125 -1.36 -2.37 -12.68
N PHE A 126 -0.34 -3.18 -12.40
CA PHE A 126 -0.09 -3.67 -11.03
C PHE A 126 0.16 -2.54 -10.03
N LYS A 127 0.54 -1.36 -10.52
CA LYS A 127 0.77 -0.16 -9.71
C LYS A 127 -0.48 0.38 -9.03
N ASP A 128 -1.66 0.07 -9.56
CA ASP A 128 -2.94 0.40 -8.92
C ASP A 128 -2.98 -0.05 -7.46
N MET A 129 -2.34 -1.19 -7.15
CA MET A 129 -2.28 -1.74 -5.79
C MET A 129 -1.61 -0.79 -4.79
N ALA A 130 -0.61 -0.04 -5.23
CA ALA A 130 0.10 0.92 -4.39
C ALA A 130 -0.42 2.35 -4.57
N MET A 131 -0.74 2.76 -5.80
CA MET A 131 -1.06 4.15 -6.12
C MET A 131 -2.41 4.60 -5.55
N GLN A 132 -3.41 3.70 -5.50
CA GLN A 132 -4.69 4.01 -4.87
C GLN A 132 -4.52 4.28 -3.37
N TYR A 133 -3.72 3.48 -2.68
CA TYR A 133 -3.39 3.71 -1.27
C TYR A 133 -2.56 4.98 -1.08
N LEU A 134 -1.55 5.20 -1.93
CA LEU A 134 -0.69 6.37 -1.86
C LEU A 134 -1.48 7.68 -2.02
N GLY A 135 -2.48 7.70 -2.91
CA GLY A 135 -3.38 8.85 -3.09
C GLY A 135 -4.15 9.18 -1.82
N ALA A 136 -4.84 8.19 -1.24
CA ALA A 136 -5.58 8.37 0.01
C ALA A 136 -4.66 8.76 1.18
N LEU A 137 -3.45 8.23 1.21
CA LEU A 137 -2.45 8.55 2.22
C LEU A 137 -1.95 10.00 2.10
N PHE A 138 -1.69 10.47 0.87
CA PHE A 138 -1.33 11.87 0.63
C PHE A 138 -2.45 12.82 1.07
N GLU A 139 -3.68 12.55 0.68
CA GLU A 139 -4.84 13.35 1.08
C GLU A 139 -4.90 13.49 2.61
N TYR A 140 -4.84 12.37 3.33
CA TYR A 140 -4.83 12.36 4.79
C TYR A 140 -3.66 13.17 5.40
N ILE A 141 -2.43 12.95 4.91
CA ILE A 141 -1.25 13.60 5.50
C ILE A 141 -1.25 15.10 5.21
N LEU A 142 -1.62 15.52 3.99
CA LEU A 142 -1.65 16.91 3.58
C LEU A 142 -2.74 17.69 4.34
N GLU A 143 -3.93 17.08 4.50
CA GLU A 143 -5.00 17.66 5.31
C GLU A 143 -4.57 17.82 6.78
N LYS A 144 -4.01 16.77 7.39
CA LYS A 144 -3.52 16.80 8.78
C LYS A 144 -2.45 17.86 9.01
N ARG A 145 -1.61 18.12 8.01
CA ARG A 145 -0.50 19.10 8.08
C ARG A 145 -0.91 20.50 7.59
N ASN A 146 -2.12 20.65 7.06
CA ASN A 146 -2.60 21.88 6.43
C ASN A 146 -1.58 22.41 5.39
N THR A 147 -1.16 21.54 4.48
CA THR A 147 -0.17 21.84 3.44
C THR A 147 -0.61 21.27 2.10
N GLU A 148 0.04 21.74 1.04
CA GLU A 148 -0.20 21.30 -0.33
C GLU A 148 1.05 20.65 -0.92
N LEU A 149 0.88 19.74 -1.86
CA LEU A 149 1.95 19.10 -2.58
C LEU A 149 1.69 19.16 -4.08
N ASN A 150 2.66 19.66 -4.83
CA ASN A 150 2.64 19.59 -6.29
C ASN A 150 3.36 18.32 -6.75
N ILE A 151 2.65 17.48 -7.50
CA ILE A 151 3.21 16.24 -8.06
C ILE A 151 3.58 16.46 -9.51
N LEU A 152 4.87 16.40 -9.81
CA LEU A 152 5.39 16.35 -11.17
C LEU A 152 5.91 14.95 -11.44
N GLY A 153 5.43 14.33 -12.51
CA GLY A 153 5.84 12.97 -12.88
C GLY A 153 6.21 12.85 -14.34
N ALA A 154 7.24 12.06 -14.60
CA ALA A 154 7.58 11.57 -15.94
C ALA A 154 7.55 10.03 -15.90
N THR A 155 6.75 9.41 -16.76
CA THR A 155 6.53 7.97 -16.72
C THR A 155 6.57 7.35 -18.10
N SER A 156 6.81 6.04 -18.16
CA SER A 156 6.75 5.26 -19.39
C SER A 156 5.32 4.91 -19.83
N GLY A 157 4.30 5.27 -19.02
CA GLY A 157 2.88 5.02 -19.33
C GLY A 157 2.07 4.57 -18.11
N ASP A 158 2.38 3.43 -17.53
CA ASP A 158 1.58 2.79 -16.47
C ASP A 158 1.33 3.70 -15.25
N THR A 159 2.35 4.29 -14.70
CA THR A 159 2.23 5.19 -13.54
C THR A 159 1.49 6.50 -13.90
N GLY A 160 1.61 6.97 -15.13
CA GLY A 160 0.94 8.17 -15.61
C GLY A 160 -0.57 7.98 -15.77
N SER A 161 -1.01 6.79 -16.15
CA SER A 161 -2.42 6.43 -16.27
C SER A 161 -3.11 6.38 -14.90
N ASP A 162 -2.45 5.78 -13.93
CA ASP A 162 -2.96 5.64 -12.57
C ASP A 162 -3.17 6.99 -11.86
N ARG A 163 -2.32 7.98 -12.12
CA ARG A 163 -2.43 9.32 -11.56
C ARG A 163 -3.76 10.01 -11.85
N LYS A 164 -4.43 9.73 -12.99
CA LYS A 164 -5.73 10.32 -13.33
C LYS A 164 -6.89 9.75 -12.52
N SER A 165 -6.76 8.55 -12.00
CA SER A 165 -7.77 7.90 -11.17
C SER A 165 -7.72 8.32 -9.71
N THR A 166 -6.58 8.86 -9.28
CA THR A 166 -6.38 9.40 -7.92
C THR A 166 -6.80 10.87 -7.95
N ARG A 167 -8.02 11.17 -7.52
CA ARG A 167 -8.46 12.56 -7.29
C ARG A 167 -7.72 13.09 -6.04
N LEU A 168 -6.74 13.93 -6.25
CA LEU A 168 -6.23 14.86 -5.24
C LEU A 168 -7.05 16.12 -5.25
#